data_418611c5e9069b7a52d6d5ff56d6b670
#
_entry.id   418611c5e9069b7a52d6d5ff56d6b670
#
_cell.length_a   1.000
_cell.length_b   1.000
_cell.length_c   1.000
_cell.angle_alpha   90.00
_cell.angle_beta   90.00
_cell.angle_gamma   90.00
#
_symmetry.space_group_name_H-M   'P 1'
#
loop_
_entity.id
_entity.type
_entity.pdbx_description
1 polymer ?
#
loop_
_entity_poly.entity_id
_entity_poly.type
_entity_poly.pdbx_seq_one_letter_code
_entity_poly.pdbx_strand_id
1 'polypeptide(L)'
;EERLAHIKSTYPNIKVTKEYQDLFTEDIQAVIIATPPATHYPLAKEFLTRGYHVFVEKPITLNSQHAEELIQISKENGLVLMVGHTFEYNQAVHTLKDLIDSGELGKIYYVDAARLNLGLYQNDSNVLWDLAPHDISILLYLLGRTPISVSAHGSPCVTEGIHDIAYMNLSFPD
;
A
#
# COMPACT_ATOMS: atom_id res chain seq x y z
N GLU A 1 -0.72 25.12 -8.88
CA GLU A 1 -1.77 26.15 -8.70
C GLU A 1 -3.11 25.72 -9.25
N GLU A 2 -3.20 25.25 -10.49
CA GLU A 2 -4.46 24.80 -11.12
C GLU A 2 -5.18 23.71 -10.32
N ARG A 3 -4.46 22.70 -9.80
CA ARG A 3 -5.06 21.62 -9.00
C ARG A 3 -5.70 22.17 -7.70
N LEU A 4 -5.03 23.07 -7.00
CA LEU A 4 -5.57 23.67 -5.78
C LEU A 4 -6.80 24.52 -6.08
N ALA A 5 -6.78 25.31 -7.16
CA ALA A 5 -7.93 26.07 -7.61
C ALA A 5 -9.12 25.18 -7.95
N HIS A 6 -8.86 24.07 -8.66
CA HIS A 6 -9.90 23.07 -8.97
C HIS A 6 -10.49 22.45 -7.71
N ILE A 7 -9.66 21.99 -6.77
CA ILE A 7 -10.13 21.43 -5.49
C ILE A 7 -10.95 22.45 -4.71
N LYS A 8 -10.48 23.71 -4.62
CA LYS A 8 -11.20 24.77 -3.92
C LYS A 8 -12.54 25.11 -4.56
N SER A 9 -12.63 25.05 -5.89
CA SER A 9 -13.90 25.24 -6.62
C SER A 9 -14.89 24.11 -6.39
N THR A 10 -14.38 22.86 -6.32
CA THR A 10 -15.23 21.67 -6.10
C THR A 10 -15.67 21.56 -4.63
N TYR A 11 -14.80 21.93 -3.70
CA TYR A 11 -15.03 21.84 -2.26
C TYR A 11 -14.75 23.21 -1.58
N PRO A 12 -15.68 24.18 -1.65
CA PRO A 12 -15.43 25.55 -1.20
C PRO A 12 -15.09 25.70 0.29
N ASN A 13 -15.55 24.74 1.10
CA ASN A 13 -15.40 24.79 2.57
C ASN A 13 -14.09 24.21 3.08
N ILE A 14 -13.27 23.55 2.25
CA ILE A 14 -11.98 23.01 2.69
C ILE A 14 -10.90 24.07 2.59
N LYS A 15 -9.92 24.00 3.49
CA LYS A 15 -8.67 24.76 3.37
C LYS A 15 -7.76 24.07 2.37
N VAL A 16 -7.02 24.82 1.58
CA VAL A 16 -6.01 24.31 0.65
C VAL A 16 -4.69 25.06 0.89
N THR A 17 -3.59 24.32 0.84
CA THR A 17 -2.24 24.88 0.97
C THR A 17 -1.29 24.21 -0.01
N LYS A 18 -0.17 24.85 -0.32
CA LYS A 18 0.95 24.28 -1.07
C LYS A 18 2.00 23.66 -0.16
N GLU A 19 2.03 24.10 1.08
CA GLU A 19 3.02 23.72 2.07
C GLU A 19 2.37 22.78 3.08
N TYR A 20 2.75 21.50 3.09
CA TYR A 20 2.17 20.53 4.02
C TYR A 20 2.47 20.87 5.49
N GLN A 21 3.52 21.66 5.75
CA GLN A 21 3.88 22.13 7.08
C GLN A 21 2.79 23.02 7.71
N ASP A 22 1.97 23.67 6.91
CA ASP A 22 0.84 24.46 7.40
C ASP A 22 -0.15 23.61 8.21
N LEU A 23 -0.20 22.27 7.92
CA LEU A 23 -1.05 21.34 8.65
C LEU A 23 -0.68 21.23 10.13
N PHE A 24 0.57 21.50 10.50
CA PHE A 24 1.02 21.44 11.90
C PHE A 24 0.44 22.54 12.79
N THR A 25 -0.16 23.56 12.20
CA THR A 25 -0.82 24.68 12.92
C THR A 25 -2.35 24.52 12.96
N GLU A 26 -2.87 23.50 12.27
CA GLU A 26 -4.30 23.22 12.23
C GLU A 26 -4.70 22.21 13.31
N ASP A 27 -5.95 22.28 13.76
CA ASP A 27 -6.52 21.31 14.71
C ASP A 27 -6.95 20.03 13.98
N ILE A 28 -5.96 19.21 13.61
CA ILE A 28 -6.15 17.91 12.97
C ILE A 28 -5.53 16.79 13.81
N GLN A 29 -6.07 15.60 13.75
CA GLN A 29 -5.59 14.43 14.50
C GLN A 29 -4.95 13.38 13.59
N ALA A 30 -5.28 13.41 12.29
CA ALA A 30 -4.83 12.42 11.34
C ALA A 30 -4.55 13.05 9.97
N VAL A 31 -3.67 12.39 9.21
CA VAL A 31 -3.33 12.76 7.84
C VAL A 31 -3.46 11.58 6.90
N ILE A 32 -3.81 11.87 5.65
CA ILE A 32 -3.78 10.92 4.55
C ILE A 32 -2.64 11.32 3.62
N ILE A 33 -1.69 10.40 3.39
CA ILE A 33 -0.56 10.58 2.49
C ILE A 33 -0.84 9.79 1.21
N ALA A 34 -1.18 10.50 0.14
CA ALA A 34 -1.47 9.96 -1.19
C ALA A 34 -0.58 10.65 -2.24
N THR A 35 0.70 10.73 -1.94
CA THR A 35 1.76 11.34 -2.73
C THR A 35 2.56 10.26 -3.46
N PRO A 36 3.58 10.58 -4.29
CA PRO A 36 4.44 9.57 -4.87
C PRO A 36 5.18 8.72 -3.81
N PRO A 37 5.40 7.41 -4.04
CA PRO A 37 5.94 6.46 -3.06
C PRO A 37 7.24 6.90 -2.39
N ALA A 38 8.13 7.59 -3.10
CA ALA A 38 9.38 8.10 -2.56
C ALA A 38 9.20 9.08 -1.39
N THR A 39 8.04 9.72 -1.28
CA THR A 39 7.72 10.69 -0.23
C THR A 39 6.97 10.10 0.95
N HIS A 40 6.50 8.85 0.86
CA HIS A 40 5.69 8.23 1.91
C HIS A 40 6.44 8.14 3.23
N TYR A 41 7.65 7.59 3.21
CA TYR A 41 8.44 7.44 4.43
C TYR A 41 8.77 8.77 5.13
N PRO A 42 9.39 9.76 4.48
CA PRO A 42 9.73 11.00 5.17
C PRO A 42 8.50 11.74 5.72
N LEU A 43 7.40 11.77 4.98
CA LEU A 43 6.17 12.41 5.43
C LEU A 43 5.54 11.63 6.60
N ALA A 44 5.35 10.31 6.46
CA ALA A 44 4.77 9.49 7.51
C ALA A 44 5.59 9.56 8.80
N LYS A 45 6.92 9.51 8.71
CA LYS A 45 7.81 9.65 9.86
C LYS A 45 7.63 11.00 10.56
N GLU A 46 7.60 12.09 9.81
CA GLU A 46 7.42 13.41 10.39
C GLU A 46 6.08 13.56 11.10
N PHE A 47 4.97 13.13 10.46
CA PHE A 47 3.65 13.22 11.07
C PHE A 47 3.51 12.31 12.30
N LEU A 48 3.97 11.05 12.25
CA LEU A 48 3.96 10.16 13.40
C LEU A 48 4.81 10.69 14.56
N THR A 49 6.00 11.24 14.28
CA THR A 49 6.86 11.84 15.32
C THR A 49 6.22 13.04 15.99
N ARG A 50 5.35 13.75 15.27
CA ARG A 50 4.61 14.92 15.79
C ARG A 50 3.28 14.54 16.45
N GLY A 51 2.94 13.26 16.53
CA GLY A 51 1.75 12.78 17.23
C GLY A 51 0.48 12.69 16.37
N TYR A 52 0.58 12.66 15.05
CA TYR A 52 -0.56 12.49 14.16
C TYR A 52 -0.75 11.03 13.78
N HIS A 53 -2.00 10.57 13.70
CA HIS A 53 -2.35 9.31 13.05
C HIS A 53 -2.09 9.42 11.54
N VAL A 54 -1.62 8.35 10.91
CA VAL A 54 -1.25 8.35 9.50
C VAL A 54 -1.95 7.23 8.74
N PHE A 55 -2.66 7.60 7.69
CA PHE A 55 -3.03 6.71 6.59
C PHE A 55 -2.10 7.00 5.41
N VAL A 56 -1.42 5.98 4.88
CA VAL A 56 -0.52 6.14 3.75
C VAL A 56 -0.90 5.19 2.62
N GLU A 57 -0.85 5.67 1.38
CA GLU A 57 -1.06 4.83 0.21
C GLU A 57 0.03 3.75 0.06
N LYS A 58 -0.33 2.69 -0.66
CA LYS A 58 0.62 1.62 -1.02
C LYS A 58 1.64 2.11 -2.08
N PRO A 59 2.86 1.60 -2.03
CA PRO A 59 3.47 0.84 -0.94
C PRO A 59 3.75 1.75 0.25
N ILE A 60 3.69 1.23 1.47
CA ILE A 60 3.97 2.03 2.67
C ILE A 60 5.31 2.75 2.60
N THR A 61 6.34 2.06 2.10
CA THR A 61 7.69 2.58 1.83
C THR A 61 8.31 1.78 0.69
N LEU A 62 9.45 2.23 0.18
CA LEU A 62 10.27 1.50 -0.80
C LEU A 62 11.38 0.64 -0.15
N ASN A 63 11.38 0.52 1.18
CA ASN A 63 12.41 -0.18 1.95
C ASN A 63 11.79 -0.75 3.23
N SER A 64 12.07 -2.02 3.54
CA SER A 64 11.48 -2.71 4.69
C SER A 64 11.92 -2.11 6.03
N GLN A 65 13.17 -1.67 6.15
CA GLN A 65 13.68 -1.04 7.37
C GLN A 65 12.93 0.27 7.68
N HIS A 66 12.60 1.05 6.65
CA HIS A 66 11.76 2.24 6.80
C HIS A 66 10.34 1.90 7.27
N ALA A 67 9.76 0.81 6.76
CA ALA A 67 8.45 0.36 7.21
C ALA A 67 8.48 -0.07 8.68
N GLU A 68 9.49 -0.83 9.09
CA GLU A 68 9.70 -1.25 10.47
C GLU A 68 9.87 -0.05 11.41
N GLU A 69 10.63 0.96 10.99
CA GLU A 69 10.79 2.20 11.76
C GLU A 69 9.46 2.95 11.94
N LEU A 70 8.65 3.09 10.89
CA LEU A 70 7.33 3.71 11.00
C LEU A 70 6.41 2.94 11.96
N ILE A 71 6.43 1.61 11.89
CA ILE A 71 5.67 0.74 12.80
C ILE A 71 6.13 0.95 14.25
N GLN A 72 7.45 1.05 14.48
CA GLN A 72 8.00 1.28 15.80
C GLN A 72 7.56 2.65 16.35
N ILE A 73 7.71 3.73 15.57
CA ILE A 73 7.30 5.07 15.97
C ILE A 73 5.80 5.10 16.29
N SER A 74 4.95 4.48 15.48
CA SER A 74 3.51 4.45 15.71
C SER A 74 3.15 3.74 17.01
N LYS A 75 3.79 2.61 17.32
CA LYS A 75 3.59 1.85 18.56
C LYS A 75 4.04 2.63 19.80
N GLU A 76 5.23 3.22 19.75
CA GLU A 76 5.80 3.99 20.86
C GLU A 76 4.95 5.20 21.23
N ASN A 77 4.31 5.83 20.25
CA ASN A 77 3.47 6.99 20.45
C ASN A 77 1.97 6.66 20.58
N GLY A 78 1.57 5.39 20.52
CA GLY A 78 0.16 4.97 20.58
C GLY A 78 -0.68 5.49 19.41
N LEU A 79 -0.07 5.62 18.23
CA LEU A 79 -0.69 6.17 17.03
C LEU A 79 -1.15 5.08 16.07
N VAL A 80 -2.16 5.38 15.27
CA VAL A 80 -2.58 4.54 14.15
C VAL A 80 -1.69 4.82 12.95
N LEU A 81 -1.08 3.77 12.41
CA LEU A 81 -0.46 3.75 11.10
C LEU A 81 -1.22 2.74 10.24
N MET A 82 -1.87 3.20 9.20
CA MET A 82 -2.67 2.38 8.29
C MET A 82 -2.16 2.52 6.86
N VAL A 83 -2.16 1.41 6.13
CA VAL A 83 -1.77 1.39 4.71
C VAL A 83 -2.98 1.18 3.82
N GLY A 84 -3.00 1.83 2.66
CA GLY A 84 -4.08 1.79 1.68
C GLY A 84 -4.19 0.45 0.92
N HIS A 85 -4.27 -0.67 1.62
CA HIS A 85 -4.54 -1.99 1.03
C HIS A 85 -6.03 -2.15 0.73
N THR A 86 -6.52 -1.42 -0.27
CA THR A 86 -7.95 -1.29 -0.59
C THR A 86 -8.64 -2.60 -0.92
N PHE A 87 -7.90 -3.59 -1.44
CA PHE A 87 -8.46 -4.91 -1.75
C PHE A 87 -8.86 -5.71 -0.52
N GLU A 88 -8.29 -5.45 0.65
CA GLU A 88 -8.72 -6.08 1.91
C GLU A 88 -10.14 -5.67 2.33
N TYR A 89 -10.68 -4.60 1.73
CA TYR A 89 -12.05 -4.11 1.93
C TYR A 89 -12.99 -4.47 0.76
N ASN A 90 -12.51 -5.28 -0.19
CA ASN A 90 -13.29 -5.68 -1.34
C ASN A 90 -14.25 -6.83 -0.98
N GLN A 91 -15.54 -6.67 -1.30
CA GLN A 91 -16.57 -7.66 -0.95
C GLN A 91 -16.29 -9.04 -1.55
N ALA A 92 -15.73 -9.12 -2.76
CA ALA A 92 -15.39 -10.42 -3.36
C ALA A 92 -14.26 -11.12 -2.59
N VAL A 93 -13.29 -10.37 -2.07
CA VAL A 93 -12.21 -10.91 -1.22
C VAL A 93 -12.77 -11.40 0.11
N HIS A 94 -13.72 -10.65 0.72
CA HIS A 94 -14.39 -11.10 1.94
C HIS A 94 -15.20 -12.38 1.69
N THR A 95 -15.98 -12.44 0.61
CA THR A 95 -16.74 -13.66 0.26
C THR A 95 -15.82 -14.86 0.06
N LEU A 96 -14.68 -14.68 -0.61
CA LEU A 96 -13.69 -15.75 -0.79
C LEU A 96 -13.09 -16.19 0.56
N LYS A 97 -12.83 -15.24 1.46
CA LYS A 97 -12.38 -15.54 2.83
C LYS A 97 -13.40 -16.38 3.59
N ASP A 98 -14.68 -16.01 3.52
CA ASP A 98 -15.76 -16.74 4.18
C ASP A 98 -15.88 -18.19 3.64
N LEU A 99 -15.74 -18.40 2.32
CA LEU A 99 -15.74 -19.72 1.70
C LEU A 99 -14.54 -20.59 2.14
N ILE A 100 -13.37 -19.97 2.33
CA ILE A 100 -12.18 -20.64 2.85
C ILE A 100 -12.40 -21.02 4.32
N ASP A 101 -12.84 -20.08 5.15
CA ASP A 101 -12.98 -20.26 6.59
C ASP A 101 -14.11 -21.24 6.95
N SER A 102 -15.18 -21.28 6.16
CA SER A 102 -16.26 -22.28 6.31
C SER A 102 -15.84 -23.69 5.92
N GLY A 103 -14.70 -23.84 5.25
CA GLY A 103 -14.24 -25.13 4.73
C GLY A 103 -14.94 -25.63 3.47
N GLU A 104 -15.82 -24.81 2.87
CA GLU A 104 -16.56 -25.17 1.65
C GLU A 104 -15.64 -25.47 0.46
N LEU A 105 -14.51 -24.78 0.37
CA LEU A 105 -13.48 -25.04 -0.65
C LEU A 105 -12.54 -26.18 -0.30
N GLY A 106 -12.63 -26.74 0.91
CA GLY A 106 -11.70 -27.76 1.38
C GLY A 106 -10.28 -27.22 1.60
N LYS A 107 -9.29 -28.13 1.49
CA LYS A 107 -7.87 -27.74 1.63
C LYS A 107 -7.42 -26.92 0.42
N ILE A 108 -6.87 -25.75 0.65
CA ILE A 108 -6.27 -24.92 -0.39
C ILE A 108 -4.85 -25.46 -0.68
N TYR A 109 -4.61 -25.90 -1.91
CA TYR A 109 -3.32 -26.44 -2.33
C TYR A 109 -2.43 -25.40 -2.99
N TYR A 110 -3.01 -24.52 -3.81
CA TYR A 110 -2.32 -23.38 -4.42
C TYR A 110 -3.31 -22.28 -4.76
N VAL A 111 -2.82 -21.08 -4.93
CA VAL A 111 -3.55 -19.93 -5.46
C VAL A 111 -2.74 -19.35 -6.61
N ASP A 112 -3.39 -19.11 -7.73
CA ASP A 112 -2.83 -18.39 -8.87
C ASP A 112 -3.53 -17.03 -9.00
N ALA A 113 -2.74 -15.95 -9.08
CA ALA A 113 -3.23 -14.61 -9.25
C ALA A 113 -2.49 -13.93 -10.40
N ALA A 114 -3.21 -13.28 -11.29
CA ALA A 114 -2.64 -12.64 -12.45
C ALA A 114 -3.17 -11.23 -12.66
N ARG A 115 -2.25 -10.28 -12.89
CA ARG A 115 -2.55 -8.92 -13.31
C ARG A 115 -2.00 -8.70 -14.71
N LEU A 116 -2.89 -8.82 -15.70
CA LEU A 116 -2.52 -8.87 -17.12
C LEU A 116 -3.05 -7.68 -17.91
N ASN A 117 -3.34 -6.57 -17.26
CA ASN A 117 -3.80 -5.37 -17.95
C ASN A 117 -2.63 -4.56 -18.50
N LEU A 118 -2.79 -4.07 -19.72
CA LEU A 118 -1.92 -3.05 -20.29
C LEU A 118 -2.22 -1.73 -19.57
N GLY A 119 -1.42 -1.40 -18.55
CA GLY A 119 -1.58 -0.21 -17.72
C GLY A 119 -0.63 0.92 -18.07
N LEU A 120 -0.50 1.86 -17.16
CA LEU A 120 0.53 2.89 -17.24
C LEU A 120 1.87 2.28 -16.80
N TYR A 121 2.88 2.39 -17.64
CA TYR A 121 4.24 1.99 -17.28
C TYR A 121 4.84 3.00 -16.33
N GLN A 122 5.33 2.51 -15.19
CA GLN A 122 5.99 3.36 -14.20
C GLN A 122 7.43 3.64 -14.63
N ASN A 123 7.93 4.82 -14.30
CA ASN A 123 9.30 5.23 -14.59
C ASN A 123 10.21 5.19 -13.36
N ASP A 124 9.66 4.97 -12.18
CA ASP A 124 10.33 5.07 -10.89
C ASP A 124 10.20 3.82 -10.01
N SER A 125 9.37 2.86 -10.41
CA SER A 125 9.18 1.60 -9.70
C SER A 125 8.93 0.44 -10.66
N ASN A 126 9.36 -0.77 -10.27
CA ASN A 126 9.05 -1.96 -11.04
C ASN A 126 7.65 -2.50 -10.72
N VAL A 127 7.18 -3.42 -11.57
CA VAL A 127 5.83 -4.00 -11.48
C VAL A 127 5.56 -4.72 -10.14
N LEU A 128 6.58 -5.27 -9.48
CA LEU A 128 6.38 -5.91 -8.17
C LEU A 128 6.05 -4.87 -7.09
N TRP A 129 6.71 -3.73 -7.05
CA TRP A 129 6.39 -2.66 -6.11
C TRP A 129 5.05 -1.98 -6.41
N ASP A 130 4.67 -1.91 -7.67
CA ASP A 130 3.42 -1.27 -8.07
C ASP A 130 2.20 -2.18 -7.85
N LEU A 131 2.25 -3.43 -8.32
CA LEU A 131 1.08 -4.30 -8.37
C LEU A 131 1.08 -5.42 -7.32
N ALA A 132 2.22 -6.03 -7.00
CA ALA A 132 2.26 -7.17 -6.10
C ALA A 132 1.79 -6.88 -4.65
N PRO A 133 1.90 -5.66 -4.08
CA PRO A 133 1.35 -5.38 -2.76
C PRO A 133 -0.14 -5.71 -2.64
N HIS A 134 -0.91 -5.54 -3.71
CA HIS A 134 -2.32 -5.89 -3.72
C HIS A 134 -2.55 -7.40 -3.60
N ASP A 135 -1.84 -8.20 -4.40
CA ASP A 135 -2.01 -9.65 -4.38
C ASP A 135 -1.41 -10.26 -3.12
N ILE A 136 -0.29 -9.72 -2.64
CA ILE A 136 0.31 -10.14 -1.37
C ILE A 136 -0.66 -9.89 -0.21
N SER A 137 -1.25 -8.69 -0.12
CA SER A 137 -2.20 -8.37 0.94
C SER A 137 -3.43 -9.27 0.90
N ILE A 138 -3.99 -9.52 -0.30
CA ILE A 138 -5.10 -10.47 -0.49
C ILE A 138 -4.71 -11.86 0.00
N LEU A 139 -3.56 -12.39 -0.41
CA LEU A 139 -3.11 -13.72 -0.03
C LEU A 139 -2.89 -13.85 1.48
N LEU A 140 -2.25 -12.86 2.11
CA LEU A 140 -2.06 -12.82 3.56
C LEU A 140 -3.40 -12.81 4.31
N TYR A 141 -4.36 -12.00 3.82
CA TYR A 141 -5.70 -11.93 4.40
C TYR A 141 -6.45 -13.26 4.24
N LEU A 142 -6.47 -13.83 3.03
CA LEU A 142 -7.20 -15.05 2.74
C LEU A 142 -6.66 -16.26 3.51
N LEU A 143 -5.33 -16.42 3.54
CA LEU A 143 -4.68 -17.59 4.12
C LEU A 143 -4.42 -17.45 5.63
N GLY A 144 -4.39 -16.23 6.18
CA GLY A 144 -4.10 -15.97 7.59
C GLY A 144 -2.70 -16.41 8.03
N ARG A 145 -1.76 -16.55 7.09
CA ARG A 145 -0.40 -17.06 7.30
C ARG A 145 0.61 -16.22 6.55
N THR A 146 1.85 -16.23 7.01
CA THR A 146 2.98 -15.60 6.31
C THR A 146 3.71 -16.64 5.45
N PRO A 147 4.22 -16.27 4.27
CA PRO A 147 5.03 -17.16 3.46
C PRO A 147 6.37 -17.45 4.15
N ILE A 148 6.88 -18.67 3.96
CA ILE A 148 8.18 -19.13 4.47
C ILE A 148 9.31 -18.92 3.45
N SER A 149 8.96 -18.74 2.18
CA SER A 149 9.93 -18.40 1.14
C SER A 149 9.29 -17.61 0.02
N VAL A 150 10.11 -16.86 -0.69
CA VAL A 150 9.73 -16.11 -1.88
C VAL A 150 10.80 -16.25 -2.96
N SER A 151 10.35 -16.38 -4.21
CA SER A 151 11.21 -16.22 -5.38
C SER A 151 10.50 -15.38 -6.43
N ALA A 152 11.25 -14.57 -7.17
CA ALA A 152 10.72 -13.75 -8.23
C ALA A 152 11.66 -13.69 -9.43
N HIS A 153 11.07 -13.65 -10.62
CA HIS A 153 11.76 -13.44 -11.88
C HIS A 153 11.05 -12.33 -12.65
N GLY A 154 11.80 -11.43 -13.24
CA GLY A 154 11.24 -10.32 -14.03
C GLY A 154 12.13 -9.94 -15.19
N SER A 155 11.57 -9.19 -16.13
CA SER A 155 12.27 -8.67 -17.30
C SER A 155 11.83 -7.24 -17.60
N PRO A 156 12.77 -6.38 -18.05
CA PRO A 156 12.45 -5.07 -18.62
C PRO A 156 12.09 -5.26 -20.10
N CYS A 157 10.81 -5.17 -20.45
CA CYS A 157 10.35 -5.37 -21.82
C CYS A 157 10.03 -4.05 -22.53
N VAL A 158 9.63 -3.02 -21.78
CA VAL A 158 9.23 -1.72 -22.31
C VAL A 158 10.16 -0.61 -21.86
N THR A 159 10.42 -0.51 -20.56
CA THR A 159 11.30 0.53 -20.00
C THR A 159 12.64 -0.08 -19.63
N GLU A 160 13.73 0.41 -20.23
CA GLU A 160 15.07 -0.09 -19.94
C GLU A 160 15.40 0.02 -18.44
N GLY A 161 15.87 -1.09 -17.84
CA GLY A 161 16.26 -1.15 -16.44
C GLY A 161 15.11 -1.27 -15.44
N ILE A 162 13.85 -1.16 -15.87
CA ILE A 162 12.67 -1.30 -15.00
C ILE A 162 11.91 -2.57 -15.39
N HIS A 163 11.80 -3.53 -14.48
CA HIS A 163 11.06 -4.76 -14.74
C HIS A 163 9.55 -4.48 -14.79
N ASP A 164 8.96 -4.60 -15.96
CA ASP A 164 7.54 -4.40 -16.26
C ASP A 164 6.76 -5.70 -16.42
N ILE A 165 7.46 -6.83 -16.46
CA ILE A 165 6.92 -8.18 -16.36
C ILE A 165 7.60 -8.88 -15.19
N ALA A 166 6.83 -9.56 -14.34
CA ALA A 166 7.35 -10.38 -13.25
C ALA A 166 6.47 -11.57 -12.92
N TYR A 167 7.10 -12.64 -12.49
CA TYR A 167 6.48 -13.81 -11.87
C TYR A 167 7.02 -13.95 -10.47
N MET A 168 6.14 -14.18 -9.49
CA MET A 168 6.51 -14.35 -8.09
C MET A 168 5.88 -15.61 -7.54
N ASN A 169 6.66 -16.41 -6.82
CA ASN A 169 6.17 -17.58 -6.10
C ASN A 169 6.35 -17.35 -4.60
N LEU A 170 5.30 -17.59 -3.85
CA LEU A 170 5.27 -17.56 -2.39
C LEU A 170 4.97 -18.96 -1.87
N SER A 171 5.83 -19.51 -1.03
CA SER A 171 5.56 -20.79 -0.35
C SER A 171 5.04 -20.51 1.04
N PHE A 172 3.91 -21.12 1.37
CA PHE A 172 3.29 -21.02 2.69
C PHE A 172 3.49 -22.34 3.46
N PRO A 173 3.46 -22.33 4.79
CA PRO A 173 3.48 -23.56 5.57
C PRO A 173 2.21 -24.38 5.31
N ASP A 174 2.27 -25.71 5.50
CA ASP A 174 1.16 -26.68 5.37
C ASP A 174 0.01 -26.44 6.36
#